data_72b566086be990af80de940e753d3630
#
_entry.id   72b566086be990af80de940e753d3630
#
_cell.length_a   1.000
_cell.length_b   1.000
_cell.length_c   1.000
_cell.angle_alpha   90.00
_cell.angle_beta   90.00
_cell.angle_gamma   90.00
#
_symmetry.space_group_name_H-M   'P 1'
#
loop_
_entity.id
_entity.type
_entity.pdbx_description
1 polymer ?
#
loop_
_entity_poly.entity_id
_entity_poly.type
_entity_poly.pdbx_seq_one_letter_code
_entity_poly.pdbx_strand_id
1 'polypeptide(L)'
;TLFRSSTIFKYINRDEVTHLVLFQNIIRELRRERPDLFTPELEAKITDMIRQGAENEIAWGQYITDDKILGLNNVLIERYIKYLANIRLEAIGLPHLYPEIKENPMEWIESFSNLNSTKTDFFEAKVTNYTKAAAFDFDDLE
;
A
#
# COMPACT_ATOMS: atom_id res chain seq x y z
N THR A 1 4.59 21.16 -12.65
CA THR A 1 3.39 20.31 -12.39
C THR A 1 3.79 18.88 -11.97
N LEU A 2 4.75 18.21 -12.62
CA LEU A 2 5.18 16.84 -12.30
C LEU A 2 5.66 16.68 -10.84
N PHE A 3 6.40 17.64 -10.30
CA PHE A 3 6.89 17.60 -8.92
C PHE A 3 5.75 17.68 -7.87
N ARG A 4 4.67 18.41 -8.15
CA ARG A 4 3.53 18.49 -7.23
C ARG A 4 2.77 17.17 -7.19
N SER A 5 2.57 16.52 -8.33
CA SER A 5 1.90 15.23 -8.40
C SER A 5 2.69 14.15 -7.65
N SER A 6 4.02 14.09 -7.81
CA SER A 6 4.85 13.11 -7.08
C SER A 6 4.77 13.29 -5.57
N THR A 7 4.69 14.53 -5.07
CA THR A 7 4.54 14.81 -3.64
C THR A 7 3.18 14.33 -3.11
N ILE A 8 2.10 14.53 -3.88
CA ILE A 8 0.76 14.03 -3.50
C ILE A 8 0.77 12.52 -3.40
N PHE A 9 1.33 11.81 -4.38
CA PHE A 9 1.43 10.34 -4.34
C PHE A 9 2.24 9.84 -3.14
N LYS A 10 3.30 10.54 -2.74
CA LYS A 10 4.06 10.20 -1.53
C LYS A 10 3.20 10.28 -0.26
N TYR A 11 2.40 11.34 -0.11
CA TYR A 11 1.53 11.47 1.05
C TYR A 11 0.42 10.42 1.05
N ILE A 12 -0.22 10.17 -0.09
CA ILE A 12 -1.21 9.10 -0.22
C ILE A 12 -0.58 7.76 0.17
N ASN A 13 0.57 7.39 -0.40
CA ASN A 13 1.22 6.12 -0.09
C ASN A 13 1.57 5.99 1.40
N ARG A 14 2.06 7.06 2.04
CA ARG A 14 2.33 7.07 3.47
C ARG A 14 1.07 6.80 4.29
N ASP A 15 -0.02 7.46 3.94
CA ASP A 15 -1.28 7.34 4.67
C ASP A 15 -1.87 5.94 4.48
N GLU A 16 -1.80 5.38 3.26
CA GLU A 16 -2.23 4.00 2.97
C GLU A 16 -1.39 2.96 3.72
N VAL A 17 -0.08 3.15 3.83
CA VAL A 17 0.77 2.26 4.65
C VAL A 17 0.37 2.32 6.12
N THR A 18 0.02 3.50 6.64
CA THR A 18 -0.45 3.66 8.01
C THR A 18 -1.78 2.93 8.25
N HIS A 19 -2.74 3.07 7.33
CA HIS A 19 -4.01 2.34 7.39
C HIS A 19 -3.79 0.83 7.33
N LEU A 20 -2.94 0.37 6.45
CA LEU A 20 -2.61 -1.04 6.31
C LEU A 20 -2.04 -1.63 7.62
N VAL A 21 -1.04 -0.96 8.21
CA VAL A 21 -0.43 -1.41 9.47
C VAL A 21 -1.44 -1.39 10.61
N LEU A 22 -2.30 -0.37 10.68
CA LEU A 22 -3.37 -0.30 11.67
C LEU A 22 -4.30 -1.51 11.58
N PHE A 23 -4.83 -1.81 10.38
CA PHE A 23 -5.74 -2.94 10.21
C PHE A 23 -5.07 -4.29 10.43
N GLN A 24 -3.81 -4.46 10.02
CA GLN A 24 -3.05 -5.68 10.31
C GLN A 24 -2.89 -5.88 11.83
N ASN A 25 -2.58 -4.83 12.57
CA ASN A 25 -2.47 -4.91 14.03
C ASN A 25 -3.82 -5.22 14.69
N ILE A 26 -4.91 -4.61 14.23
CA ILE A 26 -6.26 -4.92 14.72
C ILE A 26 -6.59 -6.40 14.51
N ILE A 27 -6.34 -6.94 13.32
CA ILE A 27 -6.59 -8.36 13.02
C ILE A 27 -5.74 -9.27 13.91
N ARG A 28 -4.46 -8.95 14.09
CA ARG A 28 -3.55 -9.72 14.97
C ARG A 28 -4.01 -9.73 16.43
N GLU A 29 -4.38 -8.58 16.96
CA GLU A 29 -4.89 -8.46 18.34
C GLU A 29 -6.24 -9.18 18.48
N LEU A 30 -7.15 -9.02 17.53
CA LEU A 30 -8.41 -9.73 17.54
C LEU A 30 -8.22 -11.26 17.48
N ARG A 31 -7.26 -11.73 16.68
CA ARG A 31 -6.91 -13.15 16.62
C ARG A 31 -6.35 -13.67 17.94
N ARG A 32 -5.61 -12.84 18.67
CA ARG A 32 -5.07 -13.16 20.00
C ARG A 32 -6.17 -13.19 21.08
N GLU A 33 -7.08 -12.22 21.05
CA GLU A 33 -8.14 -12.06 22.07
C GLU A 33 -9.34 -12.97 21.82
N ARG A 34 -9.67 -13.21 20.57
CA ARG A 34 -10.84 -13.96 20.14
C ARG A 34 -10.49 -14.98 19.04
N PRO A 35 -9.66 -15.98 19.35
CA PRO A 35 -9.28 -17.01 18.38
C PRO A 35 -10.49 -17.82 17.88
N ASP A 36 -11.56 -17.88 18.64
CA ASP A 36 -12.83 -18.51 18.29
C ASP A 36 -13.49 -17.92 17.03
N LEU A 37 -13.21 -16.68 16.70
CA LEU A 37 -13.72 -16.02 15.49
C LEU A 37 -13.01 -16.46 14.22
N PHE A 38 -11.76 -16.92 14.35
CA PHE A 38 -10.91 -17.29 13.21
C PHE A 38 -11.11 -18.77 12.84
N THR A 39 -12.32 -19.09 12.38
CA THR A 39 -12.62 -20.43 11.90
C THR A 39 -11.94 -20.73 10.57
N PRO A 40 -11.72 -22.01 10.21
CA PRO A 40 -11.15 -22.37 8.90
C PRO A 40 -11.91 -21.76 7.72
N GLU A 41 -13.22 -21.61 7.84
CA GLU A 41 -14.08 -21.01 6.81
C GLU A 41 -13.79 -19.51 6.67
N LEU A 42 -13.59 -18.78 7.79
CA LEU A 42 -13.24 -17.37 7.74
C LEU A 42 -11.83 -17.18 7.17
N GLU A 43 -10.88 -18.00 7.58
CA GLU A 43 -9.50 -17.95 7.07
C GLU A 43 -9.45 -18.23 5.56
N ALA A 44 -10.21 -19.23 5.09
CA ALA A 44 -10.33 -19.51 3.67
C ALA A 44 -10.94 -18.33 2.91
N LYS A 45 -11.98 -17.68 3.47
CA LYS A 45 -12.59 -16.50 2.87
C LYS A 45 -11.62 -15.32 2.79
N ILE A 46 -10.85 -15.05 3.84
CA ILE A 46 -9.83 -13.99 3.84
C ILE A 46 -8.78 -14.28 2.78
N THR A 47 -8.29 -15.53 2.71
CA THR A 47 -7.29 -15.95 1.72
C THR A 47 -7.83 -15.77 0.29
N ASP A 48 -9.09 -16.12 0.06
CA ASP A 48 -9.76 -15.95 -1.24
C ASP A 48 -9.92 -14.46 -1.63
N MET A 49 -10.26 -13.60 -0.67
CA MET A 49 -10.31 -12.14 -0.91
C MET A 49 -8.94 -11.58 -1.30
N ILE A 50 -7.86 -12.00 -0.64
CA ILE A 50 -6.50 -11.59 -0.98
C ILE A 50 -6.11 -12.13 -2.37
N ARG A 51 -6.49 -13.36 -2.70
CA ARG A 51 -6.26 -13.95 -4.02
C ARG A 51 -6.95 -13.14 -5.12
N GLN A 52 -8.23 -12.85 -4.95
CA GLN A 52 -9.01 -12.06 -5.93
C GLN A 52 -8.43 -10.64 -6.09
N GLY A 53 -8.02 -10.01 -4.98
CA GLY A 53 -7.33 -8.72 -5.02
C GLY A 53 -6.03 -8.79 -5.83
N ALA A 54 -5.20 -9.80 -5.57
CA ALA A 54 -3.95 -9.99 -6.30
C ALA A 54 -4.17 -10.23 -7.81
N GLU A 55 -5.16 -11.07 -8.17
CA GLU A 55 -5.51 -11.32 -9.58
C GLU A 55 -5.97 -10.03 -10.29
N ASN A 56 -6.79 -9.21 -9.62
CA ASN A 56 -7.23 -7.93 -10.17
C ASN A 56 -6.07 -6.94 -10.35
N GLU A 57 -5.18 -6.85 -9.37
CA GLU A 57 -3.98 -5.99 -9.45
C GLU A 57 -3.01 -6.45 -10.54
N ILE A 58 -2.83 -7.75 -10.72
CA ILE A 58 -2.03 -8.31 -11.81
C ILE A 58 -2.63 -7.90 -13.16
N ALA A 59 -3.92 -8.13 -13.35
CA ALA A 59 -4.61 -7.79 -14.59
C ALA A 59 -4.54 -6.28 -14.87
N TRP A 60 -4.73 -5.45 -13.86
CA TRP A 60 -4.61 -4.00 -13.98
C TRP A 60 -3.18 -3.56 -14.30
N GLY A 61 -2.19 -4.07 -13.56
CA GLY A 61 -0.78 -3.75 -13.78
C GLY A 61 -0.32 -4.12 -15.18
N GLN A 62 -0.68 -5.30 -15.66
CA GLN A 62 -0.38 -5.75 -17.03
C GLN A 62 -1.06 -4.89 -18.10
N TYR A 63 -2.32 -4.50 -17.86
CA TYR A 63 -3.05 -3.62 -18.77
C TYR A 63 -2.41 -2.23 -18.89
N ILE A 64 -2.01 -1.60 -17.79
CA ILE A 64 -1.44 -0.24 -17.85
C ILE A 64 0.00 -0.20 -18.34
N THR A 65 0.79 -1.24 -18.10
CA THR A 65 2.19 -1.28 -18.54
C THR A 65 2.35 -1.81 -19.98
N ASP A 66 1.51 -2.77 -20.38
CA ASP A 66 1.46 -3.39 -21.71
C ASP A 66 2.86 -3.77 -22.23
N ASP A 67 3.73 -4.25 -21.31
CA ASP A 67 5.16 -4.55 -21.54
C ASP A 67 5.98 -3.40 -22.17
N LYS A 68 5.48 -2.16 -22.13
CA LYS A 68 6.09 -0.99 -22.77
C LYS A 68 6.99 -0.18 -21.83
N ILE A 69 7.05 -0.55 -20.55
CA ILE A 69 7.86 0.16 -19.56
C ILE A 69 9.16 -0.62 -19.35
N LEU A 70 10.29 0.03 -19.61
CA LEU A 70 11.60 -0.57 -19.38
C LEU A 70 11.76 -0.99 -17.91
N GLY A 71 12.09 -2.25 -17.67
CA GLY A 71 12.25 -2.80 -16.30
C GLY A 71 10.95 -3.27 -15.65
N LEU A 72 9.80 -3.10 -16.29
CA LEU A 72 8.51 -3.61 -15.83
C LEU A 72 7.86 -4.44 -16.93
N ASN A 73 7.95 -5.75 -16.83
CA ASN A 73 7.24 -6.67 -17.72
C ASN A 73 6.12 -7.41 -16.96
N ASN A 74 5.21 -8.00 -17.72
CA ASN A 74 4.03 -8.68 -17.18
C ASN A 74 4.38 -9.79 -16.18
N VAL A 75 5.46 -10.55 -16.43
CA VAL A 75 5.93 -11.63 -15.54
C VAL A 75 6.44 -11.05 -14.21
N LEU A 76 7.18 -9.95 -14.27
CA LEU A 76 7.74 -9.31 -13.09
C LEU A 76 6.64 -8.70 -12.22
N ILE A 77 5.65 -8.05 -12.84
CA ILE A 77 4.47 -7.50 -12.16
C ILE A 77 3.71 -8.61 -11.45
N GLU A 78 3.41 -9.70 -12.15
CA GLU A 78 2.71 -10.85 -11.57
C GLU A 78 3.45 -11.40 -10.35
N ARG A 79 4.75 -11.66 -10.47
CA ARG A 79 5.57 -12.17 -9.36
C ARG A 79 5.61 -11.22 -8.17
N TYR A 80 5.71 -9.91 -8.42
CA TYR A 80 5.74 -8.92 -7.36
C TYR A 80 4.42 -8.83 -6.60
N ILE A 81 3.29 -8.83 -7.30
CA ILE A 81 1.98 -8.78 -6.65
C ILE A 81 1.71 -10.07 -5.86
N LYS A 82 2.10 -11.23 -6.38
CA LYS A 82 2.05 -12.49 -5.63
C LYS A 82 2.93 -12.46 -4.37
N TYR A 83 4.13 -11.90 -4.46
CA TYR A 83 4.99 -11.66 -3.31
C TYR A 83 4.30 -10.78 -2.26
N LEU A 84 3.71 -9.66 -2.67
CA LEU A 84 2.97 -8.78 -1.77
C LEU A 84 1.78 -9.48 -1.11
N ALA A 85 1.03 -10.31 -1.85
CA ALA A 85 -0.08 -11.09 -1.28
C ALA A 85 0.40 -12.03 -0.16
N ASN A 86 1.54 -12.70 -0.34
CA ASN A 86 2.16 -13.53 0.71
C ASN A 86 2.50 -12.69 1.95
N ILE A 87 3.15 -11.54 1.78
CA ILE A 87 3.49 -10.63 2.90
C ILE A 87 2.23 -10.17 3.65
N ARG A 88 1.12 -9.92 2.95
CA ARG A 88 -0.14 -9.52 3.60
C ARG A 88 -0.77 -10.65 4.41
N LEU A 89 -0.76 -11.87 3.89
CA LEU A 89 -1.24 -13.06 4.60
C LEU A 89 -0.38 -13.37 5.82
N GLU A 90 0.94 -13.36 5.67
CA GLU A 90 1.89 -13.57 6.77
C GLU A 90 1.70 -12.55 7.90
N ALA A 91 1.50 -11.27 7.56
CA ALA A 91 1.29 -10.21 8.53
C ALA A 91 0.06 -10.41 9.43
N ILE A 92 -0.92 -11.18 8.99
CA ILE A 92 -2.13 -11.52 9.76
C ILE A 92 -2.14 -12.99 10.25
N GLY A 93 -1.02 -13.69 10.09
CA GLY A 93 -0.82 -15.06 10.59
C GLY A 93 -1.49 -16.14 9.74
N LEU A 94 -1.66 -15.90 8.44
CA LEU A 94 -2.16 -16.89 7.48
C LEU A 94 -1.01 -17.44 6.61
N PRO A 95 -1.15 -18.68 6.09
CA PRO A 95 -0.15 -19.26 5.23
C PRO A 95 -0.03 -18.54 3.89
N HIS A 96 1.15 -18.63 3.27
CA HIS A 96 1.39 -18.07 1.94
C HIS A 96 0.50 -18.72 0.89
N LEU A 97 -0.11 -17.90 0.04
CA LEU A 97 -0.92 -18.34 -1.11
C LEU A 97 -0.05 -18.81 -2.28
N TYR A 98 1.15 -18.21 -2.43
CA TYR A 98 2.10 -18.49 -3.51
C TYR A 98 3.46 -18.91 -2.90
N PRO A 99 3.58 -20.13 -2.36
CA PRO A 99 4.76 -20.56 -1.60
C PRO A 99 6.02 -20.67 -2.47
N GLU A 100 5.88 -20.69 -3.78
CA GLU A 100 6.98 -20.67 -4.74
C GLU A 100 7.65 -19.28 -4.85
N ILE A 101 6.97 -18.21 -4.43
CA ILE A 101 7.49 -16.83 -4.46
C ILE A 101 8.06 -16.49 -3.07
N LYS A 102 9.36 -16.65 -2.90
CA LYS A 102 10.04 -16.47 -1.60
C LYS A 102 10.73 -15.13 -1.45
N GLU A 103 11.17 -14.53 -2.56
CA GLU A 103 11.99 -13.32 -2.56
C GLU A 103 11.28 -12.19 -3.32
N ASN A 104 11.58 -10.97 -2.93
CA ASN A 104 11.07 -9.80 -3.64
C ASN A 104 11.70 -9.73 -5.04
N PRO A 105 10.91 -9.90 -6.11
CA PRO A 105 11.45 -9.84 -7.47
C PRO A 105 11.77 -8.42 -7.93
N MET A 106 11.41 -7.40 -7.14
CA MET A 106 11.61 -5.98 -7.43
C MET A 106 12.23 -5.23 -6.24
N GLU A 107 13.37 -5.70 -5.74
CA GLU A 107 14.07 -5.08 -4.59
C GLU A 107 14.38 -3.59 -4.80
N TRP A 108 14.58 -3.19 -6.04
CA TRP A 108 14.82 -1.79 -6.38
C TRP A 108 13.64 -0.86 -6.03
N ILE A 109 12.39 -1.36 -5.97
CA ILE A 109 11.23 -0.57 -5.53
C ILE A 109 11.37 -0.17 -4.07
N GLU A 110 11.89 -1.08 -3.23
CA GLU A 110 12.10 -0.79 -1.81
C GLU A 110 13.14 0.32 -1.61
N SER A 111 14.18 0.35 -2.43
CA SER A 111 15.18 1.43 -2.36
C SER A 111 14.56 2.79 -2.68
N PHE A 112 13.62 2.88 -3.60
CA PHE A 112 12.86 4.11 -3.86
C PHE A 112 11.90 4.47 -2.72
N SER A 113 11.28 3.49 -2.09
CA SER A 113 10.43 3.71 -0.92
C SER A 113 11.25 4.21 0.28
N ASN A 114 12.43 3.65 0.51
CA ASN A 114 13.34 4.02 1.59
C ASN A 114 14.03 5.39 1.37
N LEU A 115 14.34 5.77 0.15
CA LEU A 115 14.83 7.12 -0.18
C LEU A 115 13.79 8.20 0.15
N ASN A 116 12.53 7.83 0.28
CA ASN A 116 11.44 8.72 0.68
C ASN A 116 11.15 8.69 2.19
N SER A 117 11.77 7.79 2.94
CA SER A 117 11.74 7.73 4.40
C SER A 117 12.78 8.65 5.05
N THR A 118 13.17 9.75 4.40
CA THR A 118 13.76 10.86 5.13
C THR A 118 12.77 11.19 6.25
N LYS A 119 13.22 10.96 7.47
CA LYS A 119 12.54 11.21 8.73
C LYS A 119 12.13 12.69 8.81
N THR A 120 11.11 13.06 8.08
CA THR A 120 10.39 14.27 8.38
C THR A 120 9.26 13.83 9.28
N ASP A 121 9.47 13.98 10.56
CA ASP A 121 8.44 13.78 11.56
C ASP A 121 7.20 14.53 11.09
N PHE A 122 6.03 13.89 11.17
CA PHE A 122 4.74 14.50 10.81
C PHE A 122 4.55 15.87 11.47
N PHE A 123 5.18 16.08 12.62
CA PHE A 123 5.16 17.33 13.38
C PHE A 123 6.27 18.33 12.98
N GLU A 124 7.33 17.91 12.27
CA GLU A 124 8.42 18.76 11.81
C GLU A 124 8.24 19.24 10.38
N ALA A 125 7.43 18.59 9.55
CA ALA A 125 7.01 19.14 8.29
C ALA A 125 6.10 20.34 8.58
N LYS A 126 6.71 21.53 8.75
CA LYS A 126 5.96 22.77 8.67
C LYS A 126 5.08 22.67 7.44
N VAL A 127 3.78 22.81 7.62
CA VAL A 127 2.79 22.93 6.56
C VAL A 127 3.02 24.28 5.86
N THR A 128 4.13 24.36 5.13
CA THR A 128 4.54 25.57 4.40
C THR A 128 3.69 25.82 3.16
N ASN A 129 2.73 24.92 2.88
CA ASN A 129 1.82 25.06 1.74
C ASN A 129 0.40 25.50 2.11
N TYR A 130 0.10 25.74 3.37
CA TYR A 130 -0.95 26.67 3.75
C TYR A 130 -0.36 28.08 3.75
N THR A 131 0.15 28.54 2.61
CA THR A 131 0.04 29.97 2.33
C THR A 131 -1.43 30.26 2.42
N LYS A 132 -1.75 31.11 3.39
CA LYS A 132 -3.05 31.72 3.61
C LYS A 132 -3.78 31.80 2.25
N ALA A 133 -4.76 30.92 2.03
CA ALA A 133 -5.88 31.35 1.21
C ALA A 133 -6.25 32.67 1.84
N ALA A 134 -6.17 33.74 1.04
CA ALA A 134 -6.47 35.07 1.48
C ALA A 134 -7.70 34.98 2.36
N ALA A 135 -7.60 35.47 3.58
CA ALA A 135 -8.78 35.71 4.39
C ALA A 135 -9.75 36.42 3.45
N PHE A 136 -10.87 35.77 3.18
CA PHE A 136 -11.98 36.45 2.53
C PHE A 136 -12.38 37.55 3.51
N ASP A 137 -12.02 38.77 3.19
CA ASP A 137 -12.45 39.93 3.93
C ASP A 137 -13.92 40.13 3.55
N PHE A 138 -14.80 39.89 4.53
CA PHE A 138 -16.24 40.06 4.34
C PHE A 138 -16.67 41.50 4.28
N ASP A 139 -15.74 42.46 4.42
CA ASP A 139 -16.02 43.90 4.36
C ASP A 139 -16.11 44.46 2.93
N ASP A 140 -15.85 43.65 1.90
CA ASP A 140 -15.99 44.07 0.48
C ASP A 140 -17.37 43.76 -0.13
N LEU A 141 -18.39 43.49 0.68
CA LEU A 141 -19.78 43.24 0.25
C LEU A 141 -20.77 44.31 0.76
N GLU A 142 -20.44 45.60 0.65
CA GLU A 142 -21.43 46.70 0.66
C GLU A 142 -21.55 47.37 -0.69
#